data_f8a92dd84c5d29d3391ae8570a665973
#
_entry.id   f8a92dd84c5d29d3391ae8570a665973
#
_cell.length_a   1.000
_cell.length_b   1.000
_cell.length_c   1.000
_cell.angle_alpha   90.00
_cell.angle_beta   90.00
_cell.angle_gamma   90.00
#
_symmetry.space_group_name_H-M   'P 1'
#
loop_
_entity.id
_entity.type
_entity.pdbx_description
1 polymer ?
#
loop_
_entity_poly.entity_id
_entity_poly.type
_entity_poly.pdbx_seq_one_letter_code
_entity_poly.pdbx_strand_id
1 'polypeptide(L)'
;MNSFMSKSEDVVAFTVTLSPLTPLCASKFSEHFVSIEIEKFPFKIGRDAYGDRGFDSSASKNDFSISDGEPFQISRKHCLIEQNGERFYVRDTGSSLGTIVNGTSIGVKNTSLSEALVPGKNTIILGTARSPFKFQIEIA
;
A
#
# COMPACT_ATOMS: atom_id res chain seq x y z
N MET A 1 -39.79 2.52 -2.33
CA MET A 1 -39.21 2.16 -2.49
C MET A 1 -38.74 2.22 -2.66
N ASN A 2 -38.49 2.31 -2.58
CA ASN A 2 -37.73 1.93 -2.81
C ASN A 2 -37.09 2.09 -2.95
N SER A 3 -37.09 2.21 -2.79
CA SER A 3 -36.42 2.09 -2.97
C SER A 3 -35.87 2.46 -2.79
N PHE A 4 -35.72 2.66 -2.34
CA PHE A 4 -35.04 2.56 -2.10
C PHE A 4 -34.57 2.41 -1.74
N MET A 5 -34.88 2.27 -1.86
CA MET A 5 -34.48 1.72 -1.46
C MET A 5 -33.78 1.46 -1.02
N SER A 6 -34.47 1.32 -1.07
CA SER A 6 -33.37 1.18 -0.24
C SER A 6 -32.01 0.97 -0.94
N LYS A 7 -31.34 1.98 -1.20
CA LYS A 7 -30.07 1.99 -1.93
C LYS A 7 -28.91 1.46 -1.11
N SER A 8 -28.98 1.58 0.22
CA SER A 8 -27.90 1.07 1.06
C SER A 8 -27.75 -0.45 0.94
N GLU A 9 -28.81 -1.12 0.58
CA GLU A 9 -28.76 -2.56 0.36
C GLU A 9 -28.04 -2.94 -0.92
N ASP A 10 -27.96 -2.00 -1.86
CA ASP A 10 -27.29 -2.23 -3.12
C ASP A 10 -25.83 -1.79 -3.12
N VAL A 11 -25.37 -1.22 -2.01
CA VAL A 11 -23.97 -0.80 -1.89
C VAL A 11 -23.12 -2.03 -1.64
N VAL A 12 -22.18 -2.27 -2.55
CA VAL A 12 -21.22 -3.35 -2.38
C VAL A 12 -20.13 -2.88 -1.44
N ALA A 13 -20.02 -3.58 -0.32
CA ALA A 13 -18.95 -3.31 0.64
C ALA A 13 -17.76 -4.17 0.27
N PHE A 14 -16.61 -3.52 0.08
CA PHE A 14 -15.36 -4.22 -0.19
C PHE A 14 -14.53 -4.29 1.07
N THR A 15 -13.88 -5.42 1.26
CA THR A 15 -12.84 -5.57 2.27
C THR A 15 -11.51 -5.50 1.57
N VAL A 16 -10.62 -4.62 2.02
CA VAL A 16 -9.28 -4.46 1.45
C VAL A 16 -8.28 -4.87 2.52
N THR A 17 -7.52 -5.93 2.24
CA THR A 17 -6.62 -6.52 3.23
C THR A 17 -5.20 -6.55 2.70
N LEU A 18 -4.27 -6.01 3.48
CA LEU A 18 -2.84 -6.02 3.19
C LEU A 18 -2.19 -7.13 4.02
N SER A 19 -1.46 -8.02 3.37
CA SER A 19 -0.77 -9.11 4.04
C SER A 19 0.62 -9.33 3.45
N PRO A 20 1.54 -9.91 4.23
CA PRO A 20 2.91 -10.10 3.76
C PRO A 20 3.02 -11.31 2.85
N LEU A 21 3.96 -11.23 1.88
CA LEU A 21 4.27 -12.35 0.97
C LEU A 21 5.65 -12.92 1.22
N THR A 22 6.48 -12.30 2.06
CA THR A 22 7.82 -12.80 2.37
C THR A 22 7.98 -12.89 3.88
N PRO A 23 8.88 -13.75 4.37
CA PRO A 23 9.14 -13.83 5.82
C PRO A 23 9.59 -12.49 6.41
N LEU A 24 10.41 -11.74 5.68
CA LEU A 24 10.84 -10.43 6.16
C LEU A 24 9.65 -9.49 6.31
N CYS A 25 8.76 -9.47 5.32
CA CYS A 25 7.55 -8.65 5.43
C CYS A 25 6.68 -9.06 6.60
N ALA A 26 6.53 -10.37 6.82
CA ALA A 26 5.74 -10.88 7.93
C ALA A 26 6.26 -10.36 9.27
N SER A 27 7.58 -10.22 9.40
CA SER A 27 8.20 -9.71 10.62
C SER A 27 7.90 -8.23 10.88
N LYS A 28 7.41 -7.50 9.87
CA LYS A 28 7.08 -6.07 10.00
C LYS A 28 5.65 -5.84 10.47
N PHE A 29 4.83 -6.87 10.48
CA PHE A 29 3.48 -6.80 11.04
C PHE A 29 3.56 -7.07 12.54
N SER A 30 2.53 -6.63 13.26
CA SER A 30 2.44 -6.93 14.68
C SER A 30 2.41 -8.44 14.89
N GLU A 31 3.05 -8.92 15.97
CA GLU A 31 3.06 -10.36 16.25
C GLU A 31 1.66 -10.95 16.43
N HIS A 32 0.67 -10.10 16.69
CA HIS A 32 -0.71 -10.53 16.86
C HIS A 32 -1.52 -10.41 15.58
N PHE A 33 -0.94 -9.85 14.51
CA PHE A 33 -1.64 -9.64 13.26
C PHE A 33 -0.82 -10.19 12.10
N VAL A 34 -1.47 -10.97 11.26
CA VAL A 34 -0.87 -11.48 10.02
C VAL A 34 -1.31 -10.67 8.81
N SER A 35 -2.20 -9.69 9.03
CA SER A 35 -2.70 -8.83 7.98
C SER A 35 -3.28 -7.56 8.57
N ILE A 36 -3.48 -6.56 7.72
CA ILE A 36 -4.11 -5.29 8.08
C ILE A 36 -5.33 -5.11 7.20
N GLU A 37 -6.49 -4.93 7.81
CA GLU A 37 -7.68 -4.53 7.07
C GLU A 37 -7.64 -3.01 6.91
N ILE A 38 -7.69 -2.54 5.66
CA ILE A 38 -7.62 -1.12 5.36
C ILE A 38 -9.03 -0.57 5.31
N GLU A 39 -9.33 0.35 6.22
CA GLU A 39 -10.67 0.91 6.37
C GLU A 39 -10.75 2.37 5.95
N LYS A 40 -9.60 3.05 5.88
CA LYS A 40 -9.54 4.47 5.53
C LYS A 40 -8.59 4.69 4.36
N PHE A 41 -9.01 5.54 3.43
CA PHE A 41 -8.22 5.87 2.26
C PHE A 41 -8.02 7.37 2.18
N PRO A 42 -6.88 7.87 1.65
CA PRO A 42 -5.76 7.06 1.22
C PRO A 42 -5.04 6.40 2.40
N PHE A 43 -4.51 5.21 2.16
CA PHE A 43 -3.72 4.46 3.14
C PHE A 43 -2.26 4.59 2.74
N LYS A 44 -1.46 5.24 3.58
CA LYS A 44 -0.09 5.64 3.26
C LYS A 44 0.90 4.62 3.79
N ILE A 45 1.83 4.23 2.93
CA ILE A 45 2.86 3.24 3.24
C ILE A 45 4.22 3.87 2.98
N GLY A 46 5.15 3.67 3.91
CA GLY A 46 6.50 4.14 3.74
C GLY A 46 7.45 3.61 4.80
N ARG A 47 8.70 4.02 4.70
CA ARG A 47 9.73 3.59 5.63
C ARG A 47 9.61 4.35 6.95
N ASP A 48 9.79 3.61 8.04
CA ASP A 48 9.92 4.23 9.35
C ASP A 48 11.18 5.09 9.35
N ALA A 49 10.98 6.40 9.45
CA ALA A 49 12.07 7.37 9.40
C ALA A 49 12.47 7.87 10.78
N TYR A 50 11.94 7.28 11.84
CA TYR A 50 12.30 7.67 13.20
C TYR A 50 13.80 7.46 13.40
N GLY A 51 14.50 8.51 13.82
CA GLY A 51 15.94 8.46 13.98
C GLY A 51 16.71 8.87 12.73
N ASP A 52 16.06 9.03 11.58
CA ASP A 52 16.71 9.52 10.38
C ASP A 52 17.13 10.98 10.56
N ARG A 53 18.27 11.33 9.96
CA ARG A 53 18.70 12.71 9.90
C ARG A 53 17.69 13.54 9.14
N GLY A 54 17.23 14.63 9.74
CA GLY A 54 16.21 15.47 9.12
C GLY A 54 14.81 14.91 9.19
N PHE A 55 14.57 13.94 10.06
CA PHE A 55 13.24 13.40 10.27
C PHE A 55 12.28 14.49 10.73
N ASP A 56 11.14 14.58 10.05
CA ASP A 56 10.07 15.50 10.41
C ASP A 56 8.80 14.66 10.59
N SER A 57 8.40 14.50 11.85
CA SER A 57 7.25 13.66 12.18
C SER A 57 5.94 14.19 11.60
N SER A 58 5.86 15.51 11.35
CA SER A 58 4.64 16.08 10.77
C SER A 58 4.50 15.79 9.29
N ALA A 59 5.63 15.57 8.60
CA ALA A 59 5.66 15.37 7.14
C ALA A 59 5.59 13.91 6.73
N SER A 60 5.88 12.97 7.63
CA SER A 60 6.12 11.57 7.28
C SER A 60 5.19 10.61 7.98
N LYS A 61 3.94 11.01 8.18
CA LYS A 61 2.98 10.11 8.83
C LYS A 61 2.45 9.10 7.84
N ASN A 62 2.94 7.88 7.96
CA ASN A 62 2.41 6.74 7.24
C ASN A 62 1.39 6.01 8.11
N ASP A 63 0.43 5.39 7.46
CA ASP A 63 -0.50 4.51 8.16
C ASP A 63 0.15 3.17 8.45
N PHE A 64 1.08 2.77 7.59
CA PHE A 64 1.92 1.60 7.81
C PHE A 64 3.38 2.00 7.59
N SER A 65 4.14 2.08 8.67
CA SER A 65 5.56 2.40 8.63
C SER A 65 6.37 1.13 8.77
N ILE A 66 7.29 0.93 7.83
CA ILE A 66 8.07 -0.30 7.74
C ILE A 66 9.53 0.03 8.00
N SER A 67 10.15 -0.70 8.93
CA SER A 67 11.58 -0.54 9.16
C SER A 67 12.37 -1.20 8.03
N ASP A 68 13.38 -0.52 7.54
CA ASP A 68 14.23 -0.98 6.46
C ASP A 68 15.66 -0.52 6.75
N GLY A 69 16.63 -1.37 6.45
CA GLY A 69 18.04 -1.06 6.61
C GLY A 69 18.68 -0.67 5.29
N GLU A 70 19.79 0.04 5.38
CA GLU A 70 20.52 0.44 4.17
C GLU A 70 21.14 -0.78 3.47
N PRO A 71 21.15 -0.82 2.13
CA PRO A 71 20.57 0.19 1.23
C PRO A 71 19.04 0.08 1.19
N PHE A 72 18.37 1.22 1.31
CA PHE A 72 16.92 1.24 1.44
C PHE A 72 16.19 0.87 0.15
N GLN A 73 15.22 -0.02 0.26
CA GLN A 73 14.25 -0.30 -0.80
C GLN A 73 13.02 0.61 -0.66
N ILE A 74 12.72 1.03 0.57
CA ILE A 74 11.52 1.79 0.87
C ILE A 74 11.88 3.23 1.17
N SER A 75 11.21 4.17 0.49
CA SER A 75 11.32 5.59 0.79
C SER A 75 10.42 5.97 1.95
N ARG A 76 10.71 7.10 2.62
CA ARG A 76 9.92 7.60 3.75
C ARG A 76 8.45 7.74 3.37
N LYS A 77 8.18 8.34 2.21
CA LYS A 77 6.86 8.37 1.58
C LYS A 77 6.97 7.54 0.32
N HIS A 78 6.45 6.34 0.37
CA HIS A 78 6.69 5.42 -0.74
C HIS A 78 5.50 5.34 -1.68
N CYS A 79 4.37 4.95 -1.15
CA CYS A 79 3.16 4.83 -1.96
C CYS A 79 1.92 4.95 -1.06
N LEU A 80 0.76 4.98 -1.71
CA LEU A 80 -0.49 4.94 -0.99
C LEU A 80 -1.50 4.11 -1.78
N ILE A 81 -2.49 3.63 -1.06
CA ILE A 81 -3.63 2.94 -1.65
C ILE A 81 -4.79 3.91 -1.56
N GLU A 82 -5.41 4.19 -2.69
CA GLU A 82 -6.53 5.12 -2.74
C GLU A 82 -7.75 4.47 -3.36
N GLN A 83 -8.91 4.99 -2.99
CA GLN A 83 -10.19 4.54 -3.48
C GLN A 83 -10.83 5.66 -4.29
N ASN A 84 -11.36 5.31 -5.45
CA ASN A 84 -12.12 6.23 -6.27
C ASN A 84 -13.37 5.50 -6.72
N GLY A 85 -14.50 5.81 -6.07
CA GLY A 85 -15.72 5.07 -6.28
C GLY A 85 -15.57 3.63 -5.82
N GLU A 86 -15.81 2.69 -6.71
CA GLU A 86 -15.68 1.26 -6.41
C GLU A 86 -14.32 0.69 -6.81
N ARG A 87 -13.39 1.55 -7.23
CA ARG A 87 -12.08 1.13 -7.70
C ARG A 87 -11.00 1.53 -6.72
N PHE A 88 -9.95 0.72 -6.70
CA PHE A 88 -8.79 0.93 -5.84
C PHE A 88 -7.54 1.01 -6.69
N TYR A 89 -6.59 1.85 -6.25
CA TYR A 89 -5.36 2.12 -6.97
C TYR A 89 -4.20 2.16 -6.00
N VAL A 90 -3.02 1.77 -6.48
CA VAL A 90 -1.77 2.08 -5.79
C VAL A 90 -1.12 3.24 -6.52
N ARG A 91 -0.74 4.28 -5.77
CA ARG A 91 -0.04 5.44 -6.32
C ARG A 91 1.34 5.54 -5.68
N ASP A 92 2.37 5.65 -6.52
CA ASP A 92 3.72 5.94 -6.03
C ASP A 92 3.81 7.43 -5.71
N THR A 93 4.35 7.77 -4.55
CA THR A 93 4.38 9.16 -4.06
C THR A 93 5.77 9.78 -4.17
N GLY A 94 6.54 9.35 -5.15
CA GLY A 94 7.88 9.89 -5.39
C GLY A 94 8.97 9.04 -4.76
N SER A 95 8.77 7.74 -4.68
CA SER A 95 9.77 6.84 -4.11
C SER A 95 11.03 6.81 -4.96
N SER A 96 12.16 6.53 -4.32
CA SER A 96 13.45 6.50 -5.00
C SER A 96 13.59 5.33 -5.97
N LEU A 97 13.02 4.18 -5.62
CA LEU A 97 13.20 2.95 -6.40
C LEU A 97 11.95 2.44 -7.07
N GLY A 98 10.82 3.09 -6.82
CA GLY A 98 9.56 2.74 -7.46
C GLY A 98 8.75 1.70 -6.72
N THR A 99 7.63 1.36 -7.32
CA THR A 99 6.65 0.40 -6.81
C THR A 99 6.26 -0.50 -7.97
N ILE A 100 6.06 -1.79 -7.71
CA ILE A 100 5.63 -2.74 -8.73
C ILE A 100 4.29 -3.31 -8.30
N VAL A 101 3.28 -3.15 -9.14
CA VAL A 101 1.91 -3.58 -8.85
C VAL A 101 1.49 -4.59 -9.91
N ASN A 102 1.25 -5.82 -9.51
CA ASN A 102 0.88 -6.90 -10.42
C ASN A 102 1.83 -6.99 -11.63
N GLY A 103 3.13 -6.80 -11.37
CA GLY A 103 4.15 -6.87 -12.41
C GLY A 103 4.36 -5.57 -13.18
N THR A 104 3.56 -4.54 -12.96
CA THR A 104 3.70 -3.25 -13.62
C THR A 104 4.46 -2.27 -12.72
N SER A 105 5.55 -1.70 -13.25
CA SER A 105 6.34 -0.71 -12.52
C SER A 105 5.72 0.66 -12.64
N ILE A 106 5.60 1.36 -11.52
CA ILE A 106 5.10 2.73 -11.45
C ILE A 106 6.12 3.59 -10.68
N GLY A 107 6.07 4.88 -10.92
CA GLY A 107 6.98 5.83 -10.27
C GLY A 107 8.35 5.88 -10.96
N VAL A 108 9.27 6.63 -10.37
CA VAL A 108 10.64 6.83 -10.87
C VAL A 108 10.61 7.34 -12.30
N LYS A 109 11.14 6.56 -13.25
CA LYS A 109 11.21 6.93 -14.66
C LYS A 109 10.02 6.44 -15.48
N ASN A 110 9.08 5.78 -14.84
CA ASN A 110 7.90 5.28 -15.54
C ASN A 110 6.92 6.43 -15.81
N THR A 111 6.17 6.31 -16.90
CA THR A 111 5.21 7.34 -17.26
C THR A 111 4.00 7.36 -16.33
N SER A 112 3.69 6.24 -15.71
CA SER A 112 2.55 6.15 -14.80
C SER A 112 3.00 6.22 -13.35
N LEU A 113 2.22 6.94 -12.54
CA LEU A 113 2.43 7.02 -11.10
C LEU A 113 1.42 6.15 -10.34
N SER A 114 0.44 5.58 -11.01
CA SER A 114 -0.56 4.75 -10.35
C SER A 114 -0.94 3.57 -11.20
N GLU A 115 -1.43 2.53 -10.55
CA GLU A 115 -1.90 1.32 -11.21
C GLU A 115 -3.17 0.86 -10.50
N ALA A 116 -4.17 0.47 -11.29
CA ALA A 116 -5.42 -0.03 -10.75
C ALA A 116 -5.24 -1.42 -10.17
N LEU A 117 -5.89 -1.66 -9.04
CA LEU A 117 -5.99 -3.00 -8.46
C LEU A 117 -7.17 -3.74 -9.07
N VAL A 118 -7.06 -5.06 -9.10
CA VAL A 118 -8.15 -5.91 -9.60
C VAL A 118 -8.87 -6.57 -8.42
N PRO A 119 -10.11 -7.00 -8.60
CA PRO A 119 -10.79 -7.80 -7.58
C PRO A 119 -9.98 -9.05 -7.28
N GLY A 120 -9.97 -9.45 -6.02
CA GLY A 120 -9.18 -10.60 -5.59
C GLY A 120 -7.78 -10.18 -5.17
N LYS A 121 -6.81 -11.02 -5.47
CA LYS A 121 -5.46 -10.86 -4.95
C LYS A 121 -4.58 -10.07 -5.91
N ASN A 122 -3.88 -9.09 -5.34
CA ASN A 122 -2.93 -8.24 -6.05
C ASN A 122 -1.58 -8.34 -5.34
N THR A 123 -0.50 -8.21 -6.11
CA THR A 123 0.85 -8.20 -5.57
C THR A 123 1.42 -6.80 -5.66
N ILE A 124 2.04 -6.33 -4.58
CA ILE A 124 2.74 -5.06 -4.56
C ILE A 124 4.16 -5.27 -4.01
N ILE A 125 5.14 -4.68 -4.70
CA ILE A 125 6.54 -4.73 -4.29
C ILE A 125 7.00 -3.29 -4.07
N LEU A 126 7.58 -3.01 -2.91
CA LEU A 126 8.13 -1.69 -2.60
C LEU A 126 9.62 -1.70 -2.92
N GLY A 127 10.01 -0.96 -3.94
CA GLY A 127 11.37 -0.91 -4.43
C GLY A 127 11.54 -1.66 -5.74
N THR A 128 12.71 -2.23 -5.94
CA THR A 128 13.02 -2.98 -7.16
C THR A 128 12.40 -4.38 -7.13
N ALA A 129 12.46 -5.07 -8.27
CA ALA A 129 11.94 -6.43 -8.36
C ALA A 129 12.61 -7.40 -7.39
N ARG A 130 13.81 -7.07 -6.90
CA ARG A 130 14.54 -7.88 -5.94
C ARG A 130 14.25 -7.54 -4.49
N SER A 131 13.41 -6.52 -4.27
CA SER A 131 13.06 -6.11 -2.92
C SER A 131 12.39 -7.24 -2.17
N PRO A 132 12.74 -7.46 -0.90
CA PRO A 132 12.05 -8.44 -0.07
C PRO A 132 10.71 -7.93 0.46
N PHE A 133 10.39 -6.65 0.23
CA PHE A 133 9.16 -6.05 0.72
C PHE A 133 8.05 -6.27 -0.28
N LYS A 134 7.48 -7.49 -0.21
CA LYS A 134 6.42 -7.94 -1.10
C LYS A 134 5.18 -8.21 -0.29
N PHE A 135 4.08 -7.64 -0.74
CA PHE A 135 2.80 -7.68 -0.04
C PHE A 135 1.70 -8.13 -0.99
N GLN A 136 0.63 -8.63 -0.40
CA GLN A 136 -0.61 -8.92 -1.12
C GLN A 136 -1.65 -7.92 -0.67
N ILE A 137 -2.41 -7.40 -1.63
CA ILE A 137 -3.60 -6.60 -1.36
C ILE A 137 -4.77 -7.38 -1.92
N GLU A 138 -5.65 -7.81 -1.04
CA GLU A 138 -6.83 -8.57 -1.46
C GLU A 138 -8.07 -7.69 -1.36
N ILE A 139 -8.80 -7.62 -2.47
CA ILE A 139 -10.09 -6.89 -2.55
C ILE A 139 -11.18 -7.94 -2.65
N ALA A 140 -11.94 -8.07 -1.60
CA ALA A 140 -12.98 -9.10 -1.51
C ALA A 140 -14.34 -8.53 -1.17
#